data_9fa9bc1cad4eaa168e641d3cca68fb80
#
_entry.id   9fa9bc1cad4eaa168e641d3cca68fb80
#
_cell.length_a   1.000
_cell.length_b   1.000
_cell.length_c   1.000
_cell.angle_alpha   90.00
_cell.angle_beta   90.00
_cell.angle_gamma   90.00
#
_symmetry.space_group_name_H-M   'P 1'
#
loop_
_entity.id
_entity.type
_entity.pdbx_description
1 polymer ?
#
loop_
_entity_poly.entity_id
_entity_poly.type
_entity_poly.pdbx_seq_one_letter_code
_entity_poly.pdbx_strand_id
1 'polypeptide(L)'
;MLKKVLVAFLFIISFASVMAAANRKFTLCIDAGHGGKDTGAPGSISVEKTINLNVALAFGRYVERNCPDVSVVYTRRTDVFVPLYERAEIANRRKADLFISVHTNALRGNHTMRGFETYTLGDGTSHAKETNLEVAKRENSVILLEKDYQQHYVGFDPNSPESNIMFEFIQDKNLTRSIEFA
;
A
#
# COMPACT_ATOMS: atom_id res chain seq x y z
N MET A 1 -9.89 -38.77 -35.59
CA MET A 1 -8.58 -38.15 -35.31
C MET A 1 -8.73 -36.73 -34.75
N LEU A 2 -9.46 -35.85 -35.39
CA LEU A 2 -9.59 -34.43 -34.98
C LEU A 2 -10.02 -34.20 -33.50
N LYS A 3 -11.03 -34.96 -33.02
CA LYS A 3 -11.49 -34.86 -31.62
C LYS A 3 -10.41 -35.24 -30.59
N LYS A 4 -9.58 -36.24 -30.88
CA LYS A 4 -8.48 -36.66 -29.98
C LYS A 4 -7.36 -35.63 -29.95
N VAL A 5 -7.06 -34.98 -31.08
CA VAL A 5 -6.09 -33.90 -31.19
C VAL A 5 -6.58 -32.67 -30.42
N LEU A 6 -7.86 -32.30 -30.53
CA LEU A 6 -8.45 -31.17 -29.80
C LEU A 6 -8.41 -31.38 -28.29
N VAL A 7 -8.75 -32.59 -27.81
CA VAL A 7 -8.69 -32.93 -26.38
C VAL A 7 -7.25 -32.85 -25.86
N ALA A 8 -6.28 -33.40 -26.62
CA ALA A 8 -4.87 -33.31 -26.23
C ALA A 8 -4.36 -31.85 -26.17
N PHE A 9 -4.80 -31.01 -27.13
CA PHE A 9 -4.44 -29.58 -27.16
C PHE A 9 -5.03 -28.82 -25.98
N LEU A 10 -6.29 -29.08 -25.60
CA LEU A 10 -6.92 -28.49 -24.40
C LEU A 10 -6.20 -28.92 -23.10
N PHE A 11 -5.77 -30.19 -23.03
CA PHE A 11 -4.98 -30.68 -21.88
C PHE A 11 -3.61 -29.98 -21.77
N ILE A 12 -2.92 -29.76 -22.88
CA ILE A 12 -1.63 -29.07 -22.92
C ILE A 12 -1.80 -27.61 -22.48
N ILE A 13 -2.85 -26.92 -22.97
CA ILE A 13 -3.13 -25.52 -22.57
C ILE A 13 -3.46 -25.44 -21.07
N SER A 14 -4.29 -26.34 -20.56
CA SER A 14 -4.65 -26.34 -19.15
C SER A 14 -3.43 -26.65 -18.25
N PHE A 15 -2.59 -27.60 -18.65
CA PHE A 15 -1.38 -27.95 -17.93
C PHE A 15 -0.34 -26.80 -17.95
N ALA A 16 -0.17 -26.15 -19.10
CA ALA A 16 0.70 -24.97 -19.21
C ALA A 16 0.22 -23.81 -18.33
N SER A 17 -1.09 -23.60 -18.22
CA SER A 17 -1.68 -22.56 -17.37
C SER A 17 -1.46 -22.85 -15.87
N VAL A 18 -1.56 -24.10 -15.46
CA VAL A 18 -1.31 -24.53 -14.06
C VAL A 18 0.17 -24.37 -13.72
N MET A 19 1.09 -24.72 -14.62
CA MET A 19 2.53 -24.55 -14.40
C MET A 19 2.95 -23.08 -14.37
N ALA A 20 2.32 -22.22 -15.17
CA ALA A 20 2.56 -20.77 -15.14
C ALA A 20 2.08 -20.13 -13.83
N ALA A 21 0.97 -20.59 -13.27
CA ALA A 21 0.47 -20.13 -11.98
C ALA A 21 1.36 -20.60 -10.81
N ALA A 22 1.91 -21.81 -10.90
CA ALA A 22 2.80 -22.37 -9.87
C ALA A 22 4.17 -21.67 -9.78
N ASN A 23 4.59 -20.94 -10.82
CA ASN A 23 5.89 -20.27 -10.90
C ASN A 23 5.85 -18.75 -10.67
N ARG A 24 4.70 -18.18 -10.29
CA ARG A 24 4.59 -16.74 -10.03
C ARG A 24 5.20 -16.40 -8.67
N LYS A 25 6.22 -15.57 -8.66
CA LYS A 25 6.75 -15.00 -7.42
C LYS A 25 5.69 -14.17 -6.70
N PHE A 26 5.71 -14.20 -5.39
CA PHE A 26 4.94 -13.29 -4.56
C PHE A 26 5.41 -11.86 -4.80
N THR A 27 4.52 -10.92 -5.04
CA THR A 27 4.87 -9.53 -5.35
C THR A 27 4.53 -8.65 -4.14
N LEU A 28 5.57 -8.11 -3.51
CA LEU A 28 5.47 -7.14 -2.44
C LEU A 28 5.63 -5.73 -3.02
N CYS A 29 4.63 -4.88 -2.87
CA CYS A 29 4.73 -3.45 -3.15
C CYS A 29 5.01 -2.68 -1.86
N ILE A 30 6.16 -2.00 -1.82
CA ILE A 30 6.55 -1.16 -0.68
C ILE A 30 6.34 0.30 -1.09
N ASP A 31 5.50 0.98 -0.33
CA ASP A 31 5.23 2.40 -0.49
C ASP A 31 6.01 3.19 0.55
N ALA A 32 6.89 4.07 0.09
CA ALA A 32 7.51 5.05 0.96
C ALA A 32 6.63 6.30 1.03
N GLY A 33 5.92 6.50 2.12
CA GLY A 33 5.00 7.62 2.29
C GLY A 33 5.65 8.98 2.05
N HIS A 34 4.85 9.96 1.59
CA HIS A 34 5.29 11.30 1.22
C HIS A 34 6.29 11.32 0.06
N GLY A 35 7.02 12.44 -0.14
CA GLY A 35 8.05 12.60 -1.17
C GLY A 35 7.93 13.91 -1.96
N GLY A 36 9.05 14.38 -2.48
CA GLY A 36 9.14 15.62 -3.25
C GLY A 36 8.61 16.82 -2.46
N LYS A 37 7.57 17.47 -2.96
CA LYS A 37 6.91 18.64 -2.31
C LYS A 37 6.15 18.30 -1.04
N ASP A 38 5.76 17.04 -0.85
CA ASP A 38 5.13 16.56 0.38
C ASP A 38 6.22 16.06 1.33
N THR A 39 6.50 16.83 2.37
CA THR A 39 7.55 16.51 3.33
C THR A 39 7.12 15.51 4.40
N GLY A 40 5.81 15.33 4.59
CA GLY A 40 5.28 14.68 5.80
C GLY A 40 5.59 15.49 7.05
N ALA A 41 5.58 14.84 8.18
CA ALA A 41 5.84 15.46 9.48
C ALA A 41 7.28 16.04 9.58
N PRO A 42 7.45 17.28 10.06
CA PRO A 42 8.76 17.85 10.32
C PRO A 42 9.34 17.27 11.63
N GLY A 43 10.60 16.86 11.58
CA GLY A 43 11.38 16.45 12.75
C GLY A 43 12.54 17.40 13.02
N SER A 44 13.21 17.24 14.16
CA SER A 44 14.34 18.08 14.55
C SER A 44 15.62 17.86 13.72
N ILE A 45 15.78 16.66 13.16
CA ILE A 45 17.00 16.25 12.43
C ILE A 45 16.67 15.95 10.96
N SER A 46 15.49 15.43 10.68
CA SER A 46 15.07 14.99 9.36
C SER A 46 13.57 15.21 9.20
N VAL A 47 13.08 15.10 7.98
CA VAL A 47 11.65 15.11 7.66
C VAL A 47 11.17 13.68 7.35
N GLU A 48 9.90 13.44 7.56
CA GLU A 48 9.28 12.11 7.45
C GLU A 48 9.57 11.44 6.10
N LYS A 49 9.40 12.14 4.97
CA LYS A 49 9.65 11.60 3.63
C LYS A 49 11.02 10.95 3.46
N THR A 50 12.04 11.51 4.13
CA THR A 50 13.43 11.02 4.04
C THR A 50 13.60 9.74 4.85
N ILE A 51 13.01 9.70 6.04
CA ILE A 51 13.04 8.51 6.91
C ILE A 51 12.29 7.37 6.24
N ASN A 52 11.07 7.63 5.75
CA ASN A 52 10.23 6.64 5.09
C ASN A 52 10.93 6.02 3.88
N LEU A 53 11.59 6.85 3.04
CA LEU A 53 12.34 6.35 1.89
C LEU A 53 13.49 5.43 2.32
N ASN A 54 14.27 5.84 3.32
CA ASN A 54 15.40 5.06 3.80
C ASN A 54 14.95 3.72 4.39
N VAL A 55 13.90 3.71 5.19
CA VAL A 55 13.32 2.49 5.78
C VAL A 55 12.75 1.58 4.69
N ALA A 56 11.94 2.10 3.78
CA ALA A 56 11.35 1.34 2.68
C ALA A 56 12.43 0.67 1.80
N LEU A 57 13.48 1.42 1.44
CA LEU A 57 14.59 0.87 0.64
C LEU A 57 15.43 -0.15 1.43
N ALA A 58 15.64 0.05 2.73
CA ALA A 58 16.35 -0.91 3.55
C ALA A 58 15.55 -2.22 3.72
N PHE A 59 14.26 -2.09 3.99
CA PHE A 59 13.33 -3.22 4.09
C PHE A 59 13.28 -4.02 2.78
N GLY A 60 13.09 -3.37 1.66
CA GLY A 60 13.03 -4.06 0.38
C GLY A 60 14.34 -4.77 0.03
N ARG A 61 15.51 -4.15 0.27
CA ARG A 61 16.80 -4.83 0.11
C ARG A 61 16.94 -6.05 1.02
N TYR A 62 16.39 -5.99 2.22
CA TYR A 62 16.39 -7.14 3.13
C TYR A 62 15.55 -8.28 2.56
N VAL A 63 14.33 -7.99 2.08
CA VAL A 63 13.44 -8.97 1.44
C VAL A 63 14.10 -9.57 0.19
N GLU A 64 14.65 -8.74 -0.70
CA GLU A 64 15.31 -9.20 -1.94
C GLU A 64 16.48 -10.16 -1.67
N ARG A 65 17.18 -10.00 -0.55
CA ARG A 65 18.31 -10.86 -0.16
C ARG A 65 17.89 -12.16 0.52
N ASN A 66 16.79 -12.13 1.28
CA ASN A 66 16.41 -13.25 2.16
C ASN A 66 15.21 -14.04 1.66
N CYS A 67 14.44 -13.52 0.70
CA CYS A 67 13.22 -14.12 0.18
C CYS A 67 13.30 -14.22 -1.36
N PRO A 68 13.98 -15.24 -1.92
CA PRO A 68 14.24 -15.33 -3.38
C PRO A 68 12.96 -15.55 -4.21
N ASP A 69 11.89 -15.98 -3.60
CA ASP A 69 10.55 -16.18 -4.16
C ASP A 69 9.67 -14.92 -4.10
N VAL A 70 10.16 -13.83 -3.51
CA VAL A 70 9.49 -12.53 -3.46
C VAL A 70 10.09 -11.58 -4.50
N SER A 71 9.20 -10.89 -5.22
CA SER A 71 9.54 -9.77 -6.11
C SER A 71 9.16 -8.46 -5.42
N VAL A 72 10.12 -7.55 -5.24
CA VAL A 72 9.87 -6.26 -4.61
C VAL A 72 9.63 -5.17 -5.64
N VAL A 73 8.57 -4.40 -5.44
CA VAL A 73 8.19 -3.21 -6.20
C VAL A 73 8.12 -2.03 -5.24
N TYR A 74 8.50 -0.85 -5.69
CA TYR A 74 8.42 0.37 -4.89
C TYR A 74 7.55 1.40 -5.58
N THR A 75 6.79 2.17 -4.83
CA THR A 75 6.07 3.34 -5.37
C THR A 75 7.02 4.46 -5.74
N ARG A 76 8.09 4.64 -4.97
CA ARG A 76 9.23 5.53 -5.27
C ARG A 76 10.53 4.98 -4.73
N ARG A 77 11.63 5.32 -5.38
CA ARG A 77 13.01 4.95 -4.97
C ARG A 77 13.89 6.18 -4.75
N THR A 78 13.37 7.36 -5.00
CA THR A 78 14.03 8.66 -4.86
C THR A 78 13.08 9.67 -4.21
N ASP A 79 13.56 10.88 -3.93
CA ASP A 79 12.74 11.94 -3.34
C ASP A 79 11.87 12.62 -4.43
N VAL A 80 10.83 11.91 -4.87
CA VAL A 80 9.83 12.40 -5.82
C VAL A 80 8.45 12.37 -5.20
N PHE A 81 7.57 13.27 -5.62
CA PHE A 81 6.17 13.26 -5.24
C PHE A 81 5.42 12.24 -6.08
N VAL A 82 4.72 11.32 -5.44
CA VAL A 82 3.82 10.35 -6.07
C VAL A 82 2.43 10.57 -5.47
N PRO A 83 1.41 10.92 -6.27
CA PRO A 83 0.04 11.07 -5.83
C PRO A 83 -0.50 9.78 -5.17
N LEU A 84 -1.45 9.90 -4.25
CA LEU A 84 -1.97 8.73 -3.52
C LEU A 84 -2.63 7.72 -4.46
N TYR A 85 -3.44 8.19 -5.43
CA TYR A 85 -4.07 7.30 -6.42
C TYR A 85 -3.03 6.52 -7.24
N GLU A 86 -1.92 7.17 -7.61
CA GLU A 86 -0.87 6.53 -8.41
C GLU A 86 -0.14 5.43 -7.63
N ARG A 87 0.01 5.57 -6.31
CA ARG A 87 0.60 4.53 -5.44
C ARG A 87 -0.20 3.24 -5.52
N ALA A 88 -1.53 3.33 -5.39
CA ALA A 88 -2.43 2.20 -5.54
C ALA A 88 -2.40 1.62 -6.97
N GLU A 89 -2.35 2.47 -7.99
CA GLU A 89 -2.24 2.03 -9.37
C GLU A 89 -0.93 1.29 -9.66
N ILE A 90 0.21 1.73 -9.10
CA ILE A 90 1.48 1.02 -9.22
C ILE A 90 1.34 -0.40 -8.69
N ALA A 91 0.78 -0.57 -7.50
CA ALA A 91 0.54 -1.88 -6.91
C ALA A 91 -0.38 -2.75 -7.78
N ASN A 92 -1.50 -2.18 -8.23
CA ASN A 92 -2.49 -2.88 -9.05
C ASN A 92 -1.92 -3.31 -10.42
N ARG A 93 -1.22 -2.40 -11.12
CA ARG A 93 -0.58 -2.72 -12.41
C ARG A 93 0.48 -3.80 -12.27
N ARG A 94 1.18 -3.85 -11.15
CA ARG A 94 2.17 -4.87 -10.84
C ARG A 94 1.57 -6.15 -10.26
N LYS A 95 0.23 -6.19 -10.07
CA LYS A 95 -0.49 -7.31 -9.45
C LYS A 95 0.14 -7.71 -8.12
N ALA A 96 0.40 -6.70 -7.27
CA ALA A 96 0.96 -6.92 -5.95
C ALA A 96 0.04 -7.81 -5.11
N ASP A 97 0.63 -8.77 -4.43
CA ASP A 97 -0.06 -9.65 -3.48
C ASP A 97 -0.18 -8.99 -2.12
N LEU A 98 0.78 -8.11 -1.80
CA LEU A 98 0.81 -7.34 -0.57
C LEU A 98 1.29 -5.91 -0.86
N PHE A 99 0.61 -4.93 -0.28
CA PHE A 99 1.00 -3.53 -0.26
C PHE A 99 1.30 -3.09 1.16
N ILE A 100 2.50 -2.55 1.39
CA ILE A 100 2.92 -2.01 2.69
C ILE A 100 3.31 -0.56 2.50
N SER A 101 2.61 0.35 3.18
CA SER A 101 3.00 1.76 3.26
C SER A 101 3.78 2.03 4.54
N VAL A 102 4.91 2.75 4.40
CA VAL A 102 5.83 3.08 5.49
C VAL A 102 5.70 4.56 5.80
N HIS A 103 5.34 4.87 7.03
CA HIS A 103 5.22 6.21 7.57
C HIS A 103 5.99 6.34 8.90
N THR A 104 6.36 7.56 9.26
CA THR A 104 6.98 7.89 10.53
C THR A 104 6.10 8.90 11.26
N ASN A 105 5.17 8.38 12.07
CA ASN A 105 4.20 9.19 12.78
C ASN A 105 4.88 10.18 13.73
N ALA A 106 4.36 11.42 13.81
CA ALA A 106 4.76 12.42 14.78
C ALA A 106 3.63 12.66 15.79
N LEU A 107 3.93 12.53 17.07
CA LEU A 107 3.01 12.89 18.15
C LEU A 107 3.29 14.31 18.64
N ARG A 108 2.27 15.17 18.59
CA ARG A 108 2.38 16.53 19.11
C ARG A 108 2.55 16.49 20.64
N GLY A 109 3.59 17.15 21.12
CA GLY A 109 3.81 17.37 22.55
C GLY A 109 4.32 16.17 23.36
N ASN A 110 4.53 15.01 22.73
CA ASN A 110 5.11 13.84 23.41
C ASN A 110 6.37 13.37 22.68
N HIS A 111 7.52 13.58 23.31
CA HIS A 111 8.83 13.24 22.76
C HIS A 111 9.41 11.94 23.37
N THR A 112 8.64 11.23 24.20
CA THR A 112 9.09 10.03 24.92
C THR A 112 8.55 8.73 24.34
N MET A 113 7.44 8.75 23.62
CA MET A 113 6.88 7.55 22.99
C MET A 113 7.80 7.03 21.89
N ARG A 114 8.01 5.72 21.92
CA ARG A 114 8.82 4.97 20.96
C ARG A 114 8.12 3.66 20.64
N GLY A 115 8.35 3.14 19.46
CA GLY A 115 7.81 1.86 19.02
C GLY A 115 7.42 1.91 17.54
N PHE A 116 6.70 0.89 17.13
CA PHE A 116 6.06 0.83 15.82
C PHE A 116 4.61 0.40 16.01
N GLU A 117 3.79 0.76 15.06
CA GLU A 117 2.37 0.41 15.00
C GLU A 117 2.07 -0.07 13.59
N THR A 118 1.18 -1.05 13.46
CA THR A 118 0.68 -1.51 12.18
C THR A 118 -0.80 -1.16 12.09
N TYR A 119 -1.17 -0.45 11.03
CA TYR A 119 -2.54 -0.10 10.75
C TYR A 119 -3.07 -0.98 9.64
N THR A 120 -4.14 -1.72 9.93
CA THR A 120 -4.94 -2.44 8.94
C THR A 120 -6.30 -1.79 8.84
N LEU A 121 -6.93 -1.91 7.67
CA LEU A 121 -8.22 -1.27 7.46
C LEU A 121 -9.34 -2.09 8.12
N GLY A 122 -9.94 -1.50 9.17
CA GLY A 122 -11.22 -1.93 9.74
C GLY A 122 -11.25 -3.25 10.51
N ASP A 123 -10.93 -3.24 11.79
CA ASP A 123 -11.16 -4.40 12.67
C ASP A 123 -12.52 -4.38 13.39
N GLY A 124 -13.38 -3.41 13.10
CA GLY A 124 -14.74 -3.34 13.63
C GLY A 124 -14.86 -2.84 15.07
N THR A 125 -13.77 -2.62 15.81
CA THR A 125 -13.86 -2.04 17.15
C THR A 125 -13.94 -0.52 17.09
N SER A 126 -14.77 0.12 17.94
CA SER A 126 -15.00 1.56 17.90
C SER A 126 -13.73 2.39 18.14
N HIS A 127 -12.83 1.91 18.99
CA HIS A 127 -11.59 2.64 19.32
C HIS A 127 -10.53 2.54 18.21
N ALA A 128 -10.37 1.37 17.59
CA ALA A 128 -9.50 1.20 16.43
C ALA A 128 -9.99 2.00 15.22
N LYS A 129 -11.30 2.12 15.03
CA LYS A 129 -11.90 2.96 13.99
C LYS A 129 -11.54 4.43 14.16
N GLU A 130 -11.60 4.97 15.36
CA GLU A 130 -11.25 6.36 15.64
C GLU A 130 -9.78 6.66 15.37
N THR A 131 -8.88 5.80 15.87
CA THR A 131 -7.44 5.93 15.67
C THR A 131 -7.06 5.79 14.19
N ASN A 132 -7.61 4.81 13.50
CA ASN A 132 -7.38 4.61 12.06
C ASN A 132 -7.89 5.79 11.23
N LEU A 133 -9.03 6.36 11.61
CA LEU A 133 -9.60 7.51 10.93
C LEU A 133 -8.74 8.77 11.09
N GLU A 134 -8.21 9.03 12.27
CA GLU A 134 -7.33 10.18 12.52
C GLU A 134 -6.00 10.06 11.73
N VAL A 135 -5.44 8.85 11.65
CA VAL A 135 -4.26 8.58 10.81
C VAL A 135 -4.62 8.78 9.34
N ALA A 136 -5.72 8.19 8.86
CA ALA A 136 -6.16 8.32 7.49
C ALA A 136 -6.42 9.79 7.09
N LYS A 137 -7.06 10.58 7.93
CA LYS A 137 -7.29 12.01 7.69
C LYS A 137 -5.98 12.79 7.54
N ARG A 138 -5.01 12.49 8.39
CA ARG A 138 -3.71 13.14 8.34
C ARG A 138 -2.97 12.80 7.06
N GLU A 139 -2.87 11.52 6.73
CA GLU A 139 -2.17 11.05 5.54
C GLU A 139 -2.89 11.48 4.24
N ASN A 140 -4.22 11.47 4.23
CA ASN A 140 -5.02 11.89 3.08
C ASN A 140 -5.06 13.41 2.87
N SER A 141 -4.59 14.21 3.82
CA SER A 141 -4.52 15.66 3.65
C SER A 141 -3.65 16.10 2.45
N VAL A 142 -2.72 15.25 2.03
CA VAL A 142 -1.87 15.45 0.84
C VAL A 142 -2.65 15.47 -0.47
N ILE A 143 -3.86 14.93 -0.53
CA ILE A 143 -4.75 14.97 -1.70
C ILE A 143 -4.93 16.41 -2.20
N LEU A 144 -5.00 17.37 -1.29
CA LEU A 144 -5.13 18.78 -1.64
C LEU A 144 -3.90 19.36 -2.36
N LEU A 145 -2.76 18.69 -2.32
CA LEU A 145 -1.55 19.05 -3.08
C LEU A 145 -1.51 18.41 -4.46
N GLU A 146 -2.41 17.49 -4.78
CA GLU A 146 -2.47 16.81 -6.06
C GLU A 146 -3.17 17.70 -7.10
N LYS A 147 -2.64 17.70 -8.32
CA LYS A 147 -3.32 18.36 -9.43
C LYS A 147 -4.52 17.52 -9.84
N ASP A 148 -5.64 18.21 -10.11
CA ASP A 148 -6.86 17.57 -10.59
C ASP A 148 -7.42 16.48 -9.65
N TYR A 149 -7.18 16.61 -8.32
CA TYR A 149 -7.59 15.62 -7.32
C TYR A 149 -9.10 15.30 -7.41
N GLN A 150 -9.94 16.27 -7.77
CA GLN A 150 -11.38 16.08 -7.91
C GLN A 150 -11.76 15.07 -9.02
N GLN A 151 -10.89 14.85 -10.01
CA GLN A 151 -11.12 13.86 -11.06
C GLN A 151 -10.79 12.45 -10.60
N HIS A 152 -9.81 12.31 -9.70
CA HIS A 152 -9.34 11.02 -9.19
C HIS A 152 -10.13 10.56 -7.96
N TYR A 153 -10.64 11.49 -7.16
CA TYR A 153 -11.36 11.22 -5.90
C TYR A 153 -12.78 11.78 -5.95
N VAL A 154 -13.57 11.28 -6.90
CA VAL A 154 -14.95 11.71 -7.08
C VAL A 154 -15.77 11.49 -5.81
N GLY A 155 -16.32 12.56 -5.25
CA GLY A 155 -17.10 12.50 -4.00
C GLY A 155 -16.26 12.47 -2.72
N PHE A 156 -14.93 12.54 -2.81
CA PHE A 156 -14.09 12.65 -1.62
C PHE A 156 -14.04 14.10 -1.13
N ASP A 157 -14.50 14.33 0.08
CA ASP A 157 -14.30 15.57 0.85
C ASP A 157 -13.59 15.20 2.17
N PRO A 158 -12.35 15.65 2.39
CA PRO A 158 -11.61 15.34 3.60
C PRO A 158 -12.27 15.89 4.88
N ASN A 159 -13.23 16.82 4.74
CA ASN A 159 -13.99 17.39 5.83
C ASN A 159 -15.35 16.71 6.05
N SER A 160 -15.76 15.78 5.17
CA SER A 160 -17.04 15.10 5.25
C SER A 160 -16.91 13.72 5.92
N PRO A 161 -17.68 13.45 6.98
CA PRO A 161 -17.77 12.11 7.57
C PRO A 161 -18.23 11.04 6.56
N GLU A 162 -19.09 11.40 5.60
CA GLU A 162 -19.62 10.51 4.58
C GLU A 162 -18.53 10.00 3.62
N SER A 163 -17.54 10.81 3.32
CA SER A 163 -16.38 10.41 2.52
C SER A 163 -15.57 9.31 3.19
N ASN A 164 -15.53 9.29 4.51
CA ASN A 164 -14.85 8.27 5.28
C ASN A 164 -15.59 6.93 5.26
N ILE A 165 -16.93 6.94 5.24
CA ILE A 165 -17.78 5.75 5.16
C ILE A 165 -17.59 5.01 3.82
N MET A 166 -17.44 5.74 2.72
CA MET A 166 -17.14 5.11 1.42
C MET A 166 -15.80 4.38 1.41
N PHE A 167 -14.80 4.87 2.10
CA PHE A 167 -13.53 4.20 2.27
C PHE A 167 -13.68 2.88 3.04
N GLU A 168 -14.46 2.85 4.09
CA GLU A 168 -14.72 1.64 4.90
C GLU A 168 -15.33 0.51 4.06
N PHE A 169 -16.25 0.82 3.13
CA PHE A 169 -16.97 -0.20 2.36
C PHE A 169 -16.10 -0.93 1.32
N ILE A 170 -15.09 -0.26 0.76
CA ILE A 170 -14.19 -0.83 -0.24
C ILE A 170 -13.16 -1.81 0.38
N GLN A 171 -12.97 -1.76 1.68
CA GLN A 171 -11.82 -2.35 2.39
C GLN A 171 -12.06 -3.74 2.98
N ASP A 172 -13.31 -4.16 3.12
CA ASP A 172 -13.69 -5.36 3.89
C ASP A 172 -13.15 -6.68 3.28
N LYS A 173 -12.93 -6.72 1.98
CA LYS A 173 -12.58 -7.96 1.26
C LYS A 173 -11.25 -8.59 1.65
N ASN A 174 -10.29 -7.83 2.11
CA ASN A 174 -8.94 -8.30 2.44
C ASN A 174 -8.58 -8.13 3.92
N LEU A 175 -9.50 -7.70 4.74
CA LEU A 175 -9.29 -7.37 6.14
C LEU A 175 -8.66 -8.51 6.95
N THR A 176 -9.25 -9.71 6.88
CA THR A 176 -8.73 -10.87 7.62
C THR A 176 -7.27 -11.16 7.30
N ARG A 177 -6.90 -11.14 6.02
CA ARG A 177 -5.52 -11.37 5.60
C ARG A 177 -4.58 -10.25 6.03
N SER A 178 -5.06 -9.02 6.06
CA SER A 178 -4.28 -7.87 6.51
C SER A 178 -3.99 -7.94 8.01
N ILE A 179 -4.96 -8.38 8.81
CA ILE A 179 -4.80 -8.58 10.26
C ILE A 179 -3.84 -9.75 10.55
N GLU A 180 -3.96 -10.86 9.83
CA GLU A 180 -3.06 -12.00 9.97
C GLU A 180 -1.60 -11.65 9.63
N PHE A 181 -1.40 -10.69 8.74
CA PHE A 181 -0.07 -10.23 8.35
C PHE A 181 0.52 -9.22 9.34
N ALA A 182 -0.30 -8.38 9.98
CA ALA A 182 0.14 -7.30 10.87
C ALA A 182 0.67 -7.81 12.21
#